data_66e8a2dd42a35608cfc5ee255babca6f
#
_entry.id   66e8a2dd42a35608cfc5ee255babca6f
#
_cell.length_a   1.000
_cell.length_b   1.000
_cell.length_c   1.000
_cell.angle_alpha   90.00
_cell.angle_beta   90.00
_cell.angle_gamma   90.00
#
_symmetry.space_group_name_H-M   'P 1'
#
loop_
_entity.id
_entity.type
_entity.pdbx_description
1 polymer ?
#
loop_
_entity_poly.entity_id
_entity_poly.type
_entity_poly.pdbx_seq_one_letter_code
_entity_poly.pdbx_strand_id
1 'polypeptide(L)'
;MSLNIQTAERLSSVNEYYFSKKLREIEGLNQQGKNIINLGIGSPDLPPHPSVIKTLQEESAKENTHAYQSYKGSPILRNAVAAWYKEWYGVDVDAATEILPLIGSKEGIMHICMTYLNAGDEVLIPNPGYPTYKTAITLAGGNCINYDLTEEQNWLPDFEELERKDLWCI
;
A
#
# COMPACT_ATOMS: atom_id res chain seq x y z
N MET A 1 25.74 -27.90 13.60
CA MET A 1 26.15 -26.89 12.60
C MET A 1 25.12 -25.82 12.55
N SER A 2 25.43 -24.58 12.89
CA SER A 2 24.54 -23.45 12.71
C SER A 2 24.55 -23.07 11.21
N LEU A 3 23.42 -23.15 10.55
CA LEU A 3 23.27 -22.64 9.19
C LEU A 3 23.41 -21.11 9.23
N ASN A 4 24.49 -20.61 8.63
CA ASN A 4 24.70 -19.18 8.46
C ASN A 4 24.02 -18.73 7.13
N ILE A 5 22.74 -18.38 7.18
CA ILE A 5 21.99 -17.89 6.03
C ILE A 5 22.11 -16.36 6.01
N GLN A 6 22.74 -15.85 4.96
CA GLN A 6 22.84 -14.40 4.74
C GLN A 6 21.61 -13.89 4.02
N THR A 7 21.13 -12.70 4.43
CA THR A 7 20.04 -11.99 3.71
C THR A 7 20.55 -11.43 2.39
N ALA A 8 19.65 -11.26 1.43
CA ALA A 8 20.00 -10.63 0.15
C ALA A 8 20.48 -9.19 0.36
N GLU A 9 21.48 -8.74 -0.43
CA GLU A 9 22.09 -7.42 -0.33
C GLU A 9 21.06 -6.28 -0.42
N ARG A 10 20.03 -6.45 -1.25
CA ARG A 10 18.91 -5.47 -1.38
C ARG A 10 18.15 -5.17 -0.08
N LEU A 11 18.30 -6.03 0.93
CA LEU A 11 17.70 -5.82 2.26
C LEU A 11 18.60 -5.01 3.21
N SER A 12 19.86 -4.76 2.86
CA SER A 12 20.80 -4.04 3.72
C SER A 12 20.38 -2.62 4.06
N SER A 13 19.62 -1.96 3.16
CA SER A 13 19.08 -0.61 3.33
C SER A 13 17.64 -0.57 3.88
N VAL A 14 17.00 -1.75 4.03
CA VAL A 14 15.62 -1.83 4.55
C VAL A 14 15.69 -1.88 6.08
N ASN A 15 15.27 -0.78 6.70
CA ASN A 15 15.19 -0.67 8.14
C ASN A 15 13.82 -1.15 8.65
N GLU A 16 13.79 -1.54 9.93
CA GLU A 16 12.51 -1.84 10.58
C GLU A 16 11.57 -0.64 10.51
N TYR A 17 10.32 -0.91 10.20
CA TYR A 17 9.29 0.10 10.08
C TYR A 17 9.17 0.94 11.35
N TYR A 18 9.31 2.25 11.21
CA TYR A 18 9.35 3.20 12.33
C TYR A 18 8.18 3.02 13.31
N PHE A 19 6.96 2.90 12.78
CA PHE A 19 5.78 2.73 13.63
C PHE A 19 5.77 1.41 14.42
N SER A 20 6.35 0.33 13.90
CA SER A 20 6.49 -0.92 14.66
C SER A 20 7.33 -0.73 15.90
N LYS A 21 8.42 0.02 15.81
CA LYS A 21 9.27 0.37 16.96
C LYS A 21 8.51 1.22 17.97
N LYS A 22 7.80 2.25 17.48
CA LYS A 22 7.05 3.18 18.33
C LYS A 22 5.86 2.52 19.03
N LEU A 23 5.18 1.60 18.35
CA LEU A 23 4.10 0.84 18.97
C LEU A 23 4.60 -0.02 20.14
N ARG A 24 5.72 -0.73 19.97
CA ARG A 24 6.32 -1.51 21.07
C ARG A 24 6.79 -0.62 22.22
N GLU A 25 7.35 0.57 21.93
CA GLU A 25 7.74 1.55 22.94
C GLU A 25 6.53 2.02 23.75
N ILE A 26 5.44 2.42 23.06
CA ILE A 26 4.19 2.87 23.69
C ILE A 26 3.58 1.75 24.54
N GLU A 27 3.53 0.53 24.02
CA GLU A 27 3.04 -0.63 24.74
C GLU A 27 3.84 -0.86 26.03
N GLY A 28 5.17 -0.84 25.96
CA GLY A 28 6.03 -0.98 27.13
C GLY A 28 5.82 0.14 28.17
N LEU A 29 5.60 1.37 27.72
CA LEU A 29 5.31 2.49 28.61
C LEU A 29 3.92 2.37 29.24
N ASN A 30 2.93 1.89 28.51
CA ASN A 30 1.58 1.67 29.04
C ASN A 30 1.53 0.51 30.06
N GLN A 31 2.33 -0.54 29.85
CA GLN A 31 2.51 -1.61 30.87
C GLN A 31 3.13 -1.08 32.17
N GLN A 32 3.89 0.03 32.09
CA GLN A 32 4.43 0.74 33.26
C GLN A 32 3.43 1.77 33.86
N GLY A 33 2.20 1.82 33.35
CA GLY A 33 1.16 2.71 33.86
C GLY A 33 1.21 4.15 33.34
N LYS A 34 1.93 4.43 32.24
CA LYS A 34 2.03 5.79 31.70
C LYS A 34 0.76 6.28 30.99
N ASN A 35 -0.14 5.37 30.60
CA ASN A 35 -1.42 5.69 29.93
C ASN A 35 -1.26 6.59 28.67
N ILE A 36 -0.31 6.27 27.82
CA ILE A 36 -0.02 7.03 26.60
C ILE A 36 -1.12 6.79 25.57
N ILE A 37 -1.72 7.89 25.09
CA ILE A 37 -2.68 7.86 24.00
C ILE A 37 -1.92 7.85 22.68
N ASN A 38 -2.10 6.80 21.87
CA ASN A 38 -1.45 6.67 20.56
C ASN A 38 -2.26 7.36 19.46
N LEU A 39 -1.76 8.46 18.95
CA LEU A 39 -2.31 9.18 17.79
C LEU A 39 -1.48 8.97 16.51
N GLY A 40 -0.48 8.09 16.54
CA GLY A 40 0.45 7.86 15.41
C GLY A 40 -0.09 6.92 14.36
N ILE A 41 -1.16 6.17 14.63
CA ILE A 41 -1.78 5.24 13.67
C ILE A 41 -3.27 5.52 13.60
N GLY A 42 -3.73 5.89 12.41
CA GLY A 42 -5.15 6.04 12.09
C GLY A 42 -5.77 4.66 11.81
N SER A 43 -6.14 3.94 12.84
CA SER A 43 -6.91 2.69 12.69
C SER A 43 -8.40 2.97 12.87
N PRO A 44 -9.28 2.39 12.03
CA PRO A 44 -10.71 2.45 12.29
C PRO A 44 -11.03 1.90 13.68
N ASP A 45 -11.80 2.63 14.46
CA ASP A 45 -12.22 2.28 15.82
C ASP A 45 -13.68 1.80 15.88
N LEU A 46 -14.44 2.04 14.81
CA LEU A 46 -15.82 1.59 14.67
C LEU A 46 -15.91 0.29 13.85
N PRO A 47 -16.85 -0.59 14.18
CA PRO A 47 -17.11 -1.77 13.36
C PRO A 47 -17.68 -1.36 11.99
N PRO A 48 -17.54 -2.19 10.95
CA PRO A 48 -18.21 -1.95 9.68
C PRO A 48 -19.73 -1.99 9.85
N HIS A 49 -20.45 -1.42 8.89
CA HIS A 49 -21.91 -1.43 8.94
C HIS A 49 -22.45 -2.87 9.14
N PRO A 50 -23.50 -3.06 9.95
CA PRO A 50 -24.01 -4.40 10.27
C PRO A 50 -24.37 -5.26 9.05
N SER A 51 -24.81 -4.63 7.94
CA SER A 51 -25.09 -5.35 6.69
C SER A 51 -23.84 -6.02 6.09
N VAL A 52 -22.65 -5.42 6.25
CA VAL A 52 -21.38 -6.00 5.76
C VAL A 52 -21.06 -7.27 6.56
N ILE A 53 -21.20 -7.19 7.88
CA ILE A 53 -20.97 -8.36 8.77
C ILE A 53 -21.95 -9.47 8.43
N LYS A 54 -23.24 -9.13 8.28
CA LYS A 54 -24.27 -10.09 7.94
C LYS A 54 -24.00 -10.78 6.61
N THR A 55 -23.69 -10.02 5.56
CA THR A 55 -23.35 -10.56 4.24
C THR A 55 -22.15 -11.50 4.31
N LEU A 56 -21.09 -11.12 5.03
CA LEU A 56 -19.93 -11.98 5.21
C LEU A 56 -20.29 -13.32 5.86
N GLN A 57 -21.11 -13.29 6.91
CA GLN A 57 -21.58 -14.50 7.59
C GLN A 57 -22.42 -15.41 6.68
N GLU A 58 -23.36 -14.82 5.94
CA GLU A 58 -24.24 -15.54 5.02
C GLU A 58 -23.47 -16.15 3.85
N GLU A 59 -22.56 -15.39 3.23
CA GLU A 59 -21.79 -15.86 2.09
C GLU A 59 -20.74 -16.91 2.50
N SER A 60 -20.08 -16.74 3.66
CA SER A 60 -19.10 -17.70 4.15
C SER A 60 -19.72 -19.04 4.59
N ALA A 61 -21.02 -19.09 4.89
CA ALA A 61 -21.73 -20.32 5.24
C ALA A 61 -22.14 -21.16 4.02
N LYS A 62 -22.01 -20.64 2.81
CA LYS A 62 -22.37 -21.37 1.58
C LYS A 62 -21.31 -22.42 1.23
N GLU A 63 -21.74 -23.62 0.84
CA GLU A 63 -20.86 -24.77 0.58
C GLU A 63 -19.86 -24.53 -0.58
N ASN A 64 -20.19 -23.67 -1.54
CA ASN A 64 -19.42 -23.47 -2.78
C ASN A 64 -18.52 -22.22 -2.77
N THR A 65 -18.29 -21.61 -1.61
CA THR A 65 -17.50 -20.35 -1.51
C THR A 65 -16.05 -20.54 -1.06
N HIS A 66 -15.62 -21.79 -0.84
CA HIS A 66 -14.33 -22.12 -0.21
C HIS A 66 -13.26 -22.64 -1.19
N ALA A 67 -13.57 -22.73 -2.48
CA ALA A 67 -12.65 -23.22 -3.50
C ALA A 67 -11.58 -22.15 -3.87
N TYR A 68 -10.52 -22.62 -4.51
CA TYR A 68 -9.52 -21.74 -5.13
C TYR A 68 -10.19 -20.75 -6.09
N GLN A 69 -9.83 -19.50 -5.97
CA GLN A 69 -10.28 -18.44 -6.87
C GLN A 69 -9.29 -18.22 -8.01
N SER A 70 -9.77 -17.60 -9.09
CA SER A 70 -8.88 -17.12 -10.16
C SER A 70 -7.86 -16.12 -9.59
N TYR A 71 -6.63 -16.15 -10.09
CA TYR A 71 -5.59 -15.17 -9.76
C TYR A 71 -5.99 -13.73 -10.11
N LYS A 72 -6.95 -13.55 -11.02
CA LYS A 72 -7.55 -12.24 -11.33
C LYS A 72 -8.64 -11.82 -10.33
N GLY A 73 -8.97 -12.64 -9.38
CA GLY A 73 -10.10 -12.42 -8.48
C GLY A 73 -11.44 -12.85 -9.05
N SER A 74 -12.46 -12.94 -8.20
CA SER A 74 -13.82 -13.33 -8.57
C SER A 74 -14.44 -12.31 -9.56
N PRO A 75 -15.12 -12.77 -10.63
CA PRO A 75 -15.90 -11.89 -11.50
C PRO A 75 -16.96 -11.08 -10.74
N ILE A 76 -17.58 -11.68 -9.72
CA ILE A 76 -18.57 -10.99 -8.87
C ILE A 76 -17.94 -9.76 -8.20
N LEU A 77 -16.77 -9.91 -7.59
CA LEU A 77 -16.05 -8.80 -6.95
C LEU A 77 -15.64 -7.74 -7.97
N ARG A 78 -15.07 -8.14 -9.10
CA ARG A 78 -14.61 -7.18 -10.12
C ARG A 78 -15.76 -6.39 -10.74
N ASN A 79 -16.89 -7.05 -11.03
CA ASN A 79 -18.08 -6.34 -11.51
C ASN A 79 -18.65 -5.38 -10.46
N ALA A 80 -18.63 -5.75 -9.17
CA ALA A 80 -19.07 -4.88 -8.09
C ALA A 80 -18.16 -3.64 -7.96
N VAL A 81 -16.84 -3.81 -8.11
CA VAL A 81 -15.89 -2.68 -8.13
C VAL A 81 -16.15 -1.78 -9.33
N ALA A 82 -16.35 -2.32 -10.54
CA ALA A 82 -16.66 -1.54 -11.74
C ALA A 82 -17.95 -0.71 -11.55
N ALA A 83 -19.01 -1.34 -11.04
CA ALA A 83 -20.27 -0.66 -10.77
C ALA A 83 -20.10 0.46 -9.74
N TRP A 84 -19.31 0.23 -8.70
CA TRP A 84 -19.03 1.23 -7.67
C TRP A 84 -18.24 2.43 -8.24
N TYR A 85 -17.23 2.21 -9.07
CA TYR A 85 -16.49 3.29 -9.74
C TYR A 85 -17.38 4.11 -10.66
N LYS A 86 -18.30 3.45 -11.39
CA LYS A 86 -19.26 4.13 -12.24
C LYS A 86 -20.22 5.01 -11.43
N GLU A 87 -20.76 4.47 -10.34
CA GLU A 87 -21.74 5.18 -9.50
C GLU A 87 -21.14 6.40 -8.80
N TRP A 88 -19.97 6.23 -8.18
CA TRP A 88 -19.40 7.26 -7.29
C TRP A 88 -18.47 8.24 -7.99
N TYR A 89 -17.78 7.82 -9.05
CA TYR A 89 -16.80 8.65 -9.75
C TYR A 89 -17.16 8.93 -11.21
N GLY A 90 -18.21 8.32 -11.76
CA GLY A 90 -18.58 8.44 -13.16
C GLY A 90 -17.58 7.80 -14.12
N VAL A 91 -16.67 6.95 -13.61
CA VAL A 91 -15.62 6.27 -14.39
C VAL A 91 -16.08 4.89 -14.80
N ASP A 92 -16.00 4.62 -16.10
CA ASP A 92 -16.21 3.28 -16.66
C ASP A 92 -14.89 2.52 -16.67
N VAL A 93 -14.88 1.35 -16.03
CA VAL A 93 -13.73 0.42 -16.05
C VAL A 93 -14.20 -0.96 -16.48
N ASP A 94 -13.41 -1.64 -17.33
CA ASP A 94 -13.71 -3.01 -17.73
C ASP A 94 -13.34 -3.99 -16.61
N ALA A 95 -14.34 -4.63 -16.04
CA ALA A 95 -14.15 -5.61 -14.97
C ALA A 95 -13.28 -6.80 -15.37
N ALA A 96 -13.13 -7.11 -16.66
CA ALA A 96 -12.36 -8.25 -17.14
C ALA A 96 -10.86 -7.95 -17.23
N THR A 97 -10.48 -6.71 -17.55
CA THR A 97 -9.11 -6.34 -17.95
C THR A 97 -8.50 -5.21 -17.13
N GLU A 98 -9.31 -4.36 -16.48
CA GLU A 98 -8.83 -3.16 -15.78
C GLU A 98 -8.97 -3.21 -14.26
N ILE A 99 -9.44 -4.34 -13.70
CA ILE A 99 -9.60 -4.50 -12.26
C ILE A 99 -8.84 -5.74 -11.78
N LEU A 100 -7.89 -5.51 -10.87
CA LEU A 100 -7.18 -6.56 -10.15
C LEU A 100 -7.34 -6.36 -8.64
N PRO A 101 -8.11 -7.22 -7.94
CA PRO A 101 -8.21 -7.17 -6.49
C PRO A 101 -6.87 -7.47 -5.81
N LEU A 102 -6.56 -6.71 -4.76
CA LEU A 102 -5.32 -6.80 -4.00
C LEU A 102 -5.61 -7.04 -2.51
N ILE A 103 -4.63 -7.58 -1.79
CA ILE A 103 -4.63 -7.66 -0.33
C ILE A 103 -4.07 -6.35 0.26
N GLY A 104 -4.66 -5.22 -0.15
CA GLY A 104 -4.26 -3.88 0.22
C GLY A 104 -3.30 -3.21 -0.76
N SER A 105 -3.23 -1.86 -0.66
CA SER A 105 -2.47 -1.01 -1.59
C SER A 105 -0.96 -1.26 -1.61
N LYS A 106 -0.38 -1.71 -0.50
CA LYS A 106 1.07 -2.03 -0.43
C LYS A 106 1.47 -3.14 -1.40
N GLU A 107 0.63 -4.14 -1.56
CA GLU A 107 0.83 -5.22 -2.53
C GLU A 107 0.85 -4.66 -3.95
N GLY A 108 -0.12 -3.81 -4.30
CA GLY A 108 -0.18 -3.17 -5.62
C GLY A 108 1.04 -2.32 -5.91
N ILE A 109 1.48 -1.49 -4.97
CA ILE A 109 2.68 -0.66 -5.11
C ILE A 109 3.90 -1.54 -5.37
N MET A 110 4.07 -2.62 -4.59
CA MET A 110 5.19 -3.55 -4.79
C MET A 110 5.14 -4.23 -6.15
N HIS A 111 3.97 -4.72 -6.58
CA HIS A 111 3.81 -5.39 -7.87
C HIS A 111 4.05 -4.45 -9.04
N ILE A 112 3.60 -3.20 -8.99
CA ILE A 112 3.90 -2.18 -10.01
C ILE A 112 5.41 -1.96 -10.10
N CYS A 113 6.08 -1.72 -8.98
CA CYS A 113 7.53 -1.55 -8.96
C CYS A 113 8.26 -2.77 -9.55
N MET A 114 7.88 -3.99 -9.17
CA MET A 114 8.51 -5.20 -9.70
C MET A 114 8.22 -5.45 -11.18
N THR A 115 7.10 -4.94 -11.70
CA THR A 115 6.70 -5.15 -13.10
C THR A 115 7.39 -4.17 -14.04
N TYR A 116 7.58 -2.93 -13.61
CA TYR A 116 8.00 -1.84 -14.49
C TYR A 116 9.41 -1.31 -14.23
N LEU A 117 10.04 -1.63 -13.09
CA LEU A 117 11.37 -1.12 -12.77
C LEU A 117 12.47 -2.14 -13.06
N ASN A 118 13.50 -1.68 -13.74
CA ASN A 118 14.79 -2.34 -13.82
C ASN A 118 15.76 -1.77 -12.77
N ALA A 119 16.86 -2.46 -12.56
CA ALA A 119 17.89 -1.96 -11.67
C ALA A 119 18.46 -0.62 -12.19
N GLY A 120 18.39 0.41 -11.36
CA GLY A 120 18.88 1.74 -11.66
C GLY A 120 17.84 2.72 -12.22
N ASP A 121 16.64 2.27 -12.55
CA ASP A 121 15.55 3.16 -12.96
C ASP A 121 15.19 4.15 -11.84
N GLU A 122 14.87 5.37 -12.21
CA GLU A 122 14.54 6.44 -11.26
C GLU A 122 13.03 6.61 -11.12
N VAL A 123 12.57 6.78 -9.88
CA VAL A 123 11.16 6.94 -9.56
C VAL A 123 10.95 8.15 -8.66
N LEU A 124 10.07 9.05 -9.08
CA LEU A 124 9.66 10.21 -8.28
C LEU A 124 8.81 9.78 -7.09
N ILE A 125 9.20 10.24 -5.90
CA ILE A 125 8.43 10.03 -4.68
C ILE A 125 8.24 11.33 -3.90
N PRO A 126 7.05 11.56 -3.30
CA PRO A 126 6.81 12.75 -2.49
C PRO A 126 7.64 12.75 -1.20
N ASN A 127 8.04 13.94 -0.76
CA ASN A 127 8.67 14.16 0.53
C ASN A 127 7.97 15.35 1.25
N PRO A 128 7.25 15.14 2.37
CA PRO A 128 7.01 13.85 3.02
C PRO A 128 6.12 12.91 2.19
N GLY A 129 6.32 11.61 2.34
CA GLY A 129 5.62 10.60 1.57
C GLY A 129 5.36 9.31 2.35
N TYR A 130 4.57 8.43 1.75
CA TYR A 130 4.26 7.15 2.33
C TYR A 130 5.49 6.21 2.30
N PRO A 131 5.95 5.68 3.45
CA PRO A 131 7.20 4.92 3.52
C PRO A 131 7.28 3.70 2.60
N THR A 132 6.13 3.16 2.21
CA THR A 132 6.04 2.00 1.31
C THR A 132 6.61 2.29 -0.07
N TYR A 133 6.49 3.53 -0.59
CA TYR A 133 7.03 3.89 -1.90
C TYR A 133 8.52 3.61 -1.97
N LYS A 134 9.29 4.21 -1.05
CA LYS A 134 10.74 4.01 -1.00
C LYS A 134 11.13 2.54 -0.88
N THR A 135 10.47 1.80 0.01
CA THR A 135 10.78 0.40 0.23
C THR A 135 10.52 -0.45 -1.00
N ALA A 136 9.37 -0.29 -1.65
CA ALA A 136 9.00 -1.04 -2.85
C ALA A 136 9.97 -0.78 -4.01
N ILE A 137 10.31 0.49 -4.28
CA ILE A 137 11.24 0.90 -5.33
C ILE A 137 12.63 0.30 -5.07
N THR A 138 13.15 0.46 -3.85
CA THR A 138 14.47 -0.08 -3.48
C THR A 138 14.53 -1.61 -3.62
N LEU A 139 13.47 -2.32 -3.20
CA LEU A 139 13.40 -3.78 -3.33
C LEU A 139 13.32 -4.24 -4.79
N ALA A 140 12.71 -3.43 -5.66
CA ALA A 140 12.67 -3.67 -7.10
C ALA A 140 13.99 -3.31 -7.81
N GLY A 141 14.93 -2.65 -7.13
CA GLY A 141 16.24 -2.24 -7.68
C GLY A 141 16.26 -0.82 -8.25
N GLY A 142 15.18 -0.06 -8.12
CA GLY A 142 15.10 1.33 -8.57
C GLY A 142 15.68 2.34 -7.57
N ASN A 143 15.87 3.56 -8.05
CA ASN A 143 16.35 4.71 -7.29
C ASN A 143 15.19 5.68 -7.00
N CYS A 144 15.12 6.15 -5.76
CA CYS A 144 14.11 7.13 -5.36
C CYS A 144 14.62 8.56 -5.58
N ILE A 145 13.89 9.35 -6.34
CA ILE A 145 14.11 10.78 -6.52
C ILE A 145 13.01 11.54 -5.79
N ASN A 146 13.37 12.27 -4.74
CA ASN A 146 12.40 13.03 -3.95
C ASN A 146 11.97 14.31 -4.68
N TYR A 147 10.69 14.64 -4.54
CA TYR A 147 10.17 15.99 -4.73
C TYR A 147 9.51 16.47 -3.44
N ASP A 148 9.79 17.69 -3.07
CA ASP A 148 9.32 18.22 -1.79
C ASP A 148 7.91 18.78 -1.91
N LEU A 149 7.09 18.47 -0.90
CA LEU A 149 5.78 19.07 -0.70
C LEU A 149 5.93 20.12 0.41
N THR A 150 5.79 21.39 0.07
CA THR A 150 6.03 22.50 1.01
C THR A 150 4.75 23.26 1.34
N GLU A 151 4.75 23.96 2.46
CA GLU A 151 3.62 24.80 2.87
C GLU A 151 3.38 25.94 1.88
N GLU A 152 4.45 26.51 1.31
CA GLU A 152 4.39 27.59 0.32
C GLU A 152 3.65 27.15 -0.95
N GLN A 153 3.71 25.87 -1.28
CA GLN A 153 3.03 25.25 -2.42
C GLN A 153 1.71 24.55 -2.03
N ASN A 154 1.19 24.85 -0.84
CA ASN A 154 -0.01 24.19 -0.30
C ASN A 154 0.06 22.66 -0.31
N TRP A 155 1.25 22.10 -0.09
CA TRP A 155 1.52 20.65 -0.09
C TRP A 155 1.19 19.97 -1.43
N LEU A 156 1.24 20.73 -2.53
CA LEU A 156 1.09 20.21 -3.89
C LEU A 156 2.46 20.09 -4.57
N PRO A 157 2.62 19.14 -5.53
CA PRO A 157 3.83 19.07 -6.32
C PRO A 157 4.06 20.33 -7.16
N ASP A 158 5.30 20.77 -7.26
CA ASP A 158 5.71 21.79 -8.23
C ASP A 158 5.94 21.13 -9.59
N PHE A 159 4.91 21.12 -10.43
CA PHE A 159 4.97 20.47 -11.74
C PHE A 159 5.97 21.15 -12.69
N GLU A 160 6.20 22.47 -12.56
CA GLU A 160 7.20 23.17 -13.37
C GLU A 160 8.63 22.73 -13.00
N GLU A 161 8.90 22.52 -11.71
CA GLU A 161 10.20 21.98 -11.26
C GLU A 161 10.37 20.53 -11.72
N LEU A 162 9.33 19.72 -11.63
CA LEU A 162 9.37 18.32 -12.03
C LEU A 162 9.62 18.16 -13.54
N GLU A 163 8.98 18.96 -14.38
CA GLU A 163 9.19 18.94 -15.84
C GLU A 163 10.63 19.31 -16.24
N ARG A 164 11.31 20.16 -15.44
CA ARG A 164 12.71 20.54 -15.71
C ARG A 164 13.72 19.43 -15.37
N LYS A 165 13.32 18.41 -14.63
CA LYS A 165 14.23 17.36 -14.17
C LYS A 165 14.49 16.26 -15.20
N ASP A 166 13.97 16.36 -16.42
CA ASP A 166 14.13 15.37 -17.51
C ASP A 166 13.92 13.91 -17.04
N LEU A 167 13.01 13.70 -16.10
CA LEU A 167 12.77 12.41 -15.46
C LEU A 167 11.75 11.61 -16.27
N TRP A 168 12.11 10.39 -16.60
CA TRP A 168 11.16 9.42 -17.12
C TRP A 168 10.22 9.02 -15.98
N CYS A 169 8.98 9.52 -16.02
CA CYS A 169 7.93 9.07 -15.11
C CYS A 169 7.26 7.82 -15.69
N ILE A 170 7.22 6.76 -14.91
CA ILE A 170 6.36 5.59 -15.15
C ILE A 170 5.00 5.83 -14.49
#